data_86b6bd7929c00f036ce44c382eb8ec37
#
_entry.id   86b6bd7929c00f036ce44c382eb8ec37
#
_cell.length_a   1.000
_cell.length_b   1.000
_cell.length_c   1.000
_cell.angle_alpha   90.00
_cell.angle_beta   90.00
_cell.angle_gamma   90.00
#
_symmetry.space_group_name_H-M   'P 1'
#
loop_
_entity.id
_entity.type
_entity.pdbx_description
1 polymer ?
#
loop_
_entity_poly.entity_id
_entity_poly.type
_entity_poly.pdbx_seq_one_letter_code
_entity_poly.pdbx_strand_id
1 'polypeptide(L)'
;MRNRGALGVAVVAVAALALVGCTSDPPTERATVTPTNAYTAIVRWEIARSEPVLDADGNVEAPVIYIAAASGGTVDVRVQADVVSNIDDAAVIRFSDDARDAREEELDNEPVKDNGVMILIDEFEPDQAKVEARIVRYQSIDDDNAWILHVTATGDSAAVSSATLATE
;
A
#
# COMPACT_ATOMS: atom_id res chain seq x y z
N MET A 1 -63.59 -56.06 -43.97
CA MET A 1 -62.73 -55.71 -45.12
C MET A 1 -61.62 -54.77 -44.64
N ARG A 2 -60.38 -55.14 -44.97
CA ARG A 2 -59.12 -54.54 -44.56
C ARG A 2 -58.92 -53.16 -45.22
N ASN A 3 -58.38 -52.17 -44.50
CA ASN A 3 -57.45 -51.29 -45.14
C ASN A 3 -56.43 -50.79 -44.11
N ARG A 4 -55.20 -51.05 -44.46
CA ARG A 4 -54.00 -50.66 -43.75
C ARG A 4 -53.59 -49.22 -44.20
N GLY A 5 -53.46 -48.28 -43.30
CA GLY A 5 -52.88 -46.99 -43.56
C GLY A 5 -51.50 -46.92 -42.89
N ALA A 6 -50.48 -46.72 -43.70
CA ALA A 6 -49.08 -46.61 -43.27
C ALA A 6 -48.83 -45.29 -42.57
N LEU A 7 -48.23 -45.32 -41.38
CA LEU A 7 -47.66 -44.14 -40.71
C LEU A 7 -46.28 -43.87 -41.29
N GLY A 8 -46.15 -42.70 -41.92
CA GLY A 8 -44.84 -42.13 -42.29
C GLY A 8 -44.23 -41.40 -41.09
N VAL A 9 -43.08 -41.89 -40.64
CA VAL A 9 -42.25 -41.22 -39.60
C VAL A 9 -41.38 -40.18 -40.30
N ALA A 10 -41.64 -38.89 -40.04
CA ALA A 10 -40.79 -37.81 -40.46
C ALA A 10 -39.73 -37.63 -39.39
N VAL A 11 -38.46 -37.93 -39.72
CA VAL A 11 -37.28 -37.61 -38.87
C VAL A 11 -36.90 -36.19 -39.12
N VAL A 12 -37.15 -35.32 -38.15
CA VAL A 12 -36.63 -33.93 -38.13
C VAL A 12 -35.24 -33.97 -37.51
N ALA A 13 -34.21 -33.78 -38.32
CA ALA A 13 -32.86 -33.61 -37.86
C ALA A 13 -32.69 -32.17 -37.38
N VAL A 14 -32.61 -31.95 -36.06
CA VAL A 14 -32.25 -30.66 -35.44
C VAL A 14 -30.73 -30.57 -35.45
N ALA A 15 -30.18 -29.77 -36.34
CA ALA A 15 -28.77 -29.37 -36.31
C ALA A 15 -28.55 -28.36 -35.19
N ALA A 16 -28.00 -28.81 -34.07
CA ALA A 16 -27.53 -27.92 -33.01
C ALA A 16 -26.23 -27.25 -33.46
N LEU A 17 -26.31 -25.99 -33.89
CA LEU A 17 -25.15 -25.10 -34.06
C LEU A 17 -24.63 -24.76 -32.66
N ALA A 18 -23.57 -25.43 -32.23
CA ALA A 18 -22.78 -25.03 -31.08
C ALA A 18 -22.01 -23.72 -31.42
N LEU A 19 -22.57 -22.58 -31.02
CA LEU A 19 -21.85 -21.33 -30.96
C LEU A 19 -20.80 -21.48 -29.84
N VAL A 20 -19.57 -21.85 -30.22
CA VAL A 20 -18.39 -21.67 -29.36
C VAL A 20 -18.15 -20.19 -29.28
N GLY A 21 -18.83 -19.52 -28.36
CA GLY A 21 -18.49 -18.18 -27.94
C GLY A 21 -17.13 -18.24 -27.25
N CYS A 22 -16.07 -17.76 -27.92
CA CYS A 22 -14.86 -17.38 -27.23
C CYS A 22 -15.23 -16.23 -26.28
N THR A 23 -15.54 -16.54 -25.04
CA THR A 23 -15.51 -15.57 -23.96
C THR A 23 -14.03 -15.28 -23.74
N SER A 24 -13.51 -14.26 -24.44
CA SER A 24 -12.25 -13.65 -24.04
C SER A 24 -12.54 -13.05 -22.68
N ASP A 25 -12.06 -13.71 -21.63
CA ASP A 25 -12.04 -13.09 -20.31
C ASP A 25 -11.33 -11.72 -20.48
N PRO A 26 -11.90 -10.63 -19.96
CA PRO A 26 -11.22 -9.35 -19.99
C PRO A 26 -9.83 -9.55 -19.36
N PRO A 27 -8.78 -8.96 -19.92
CA PRO A 27 -7.45 -9.06 -19.37
C PRO A 27 -7.54 -8.65 -17.91
N THR A 28 -7.21 -9.57 -17.01
CA THR A 28 -7.14 -9.28 -15.57
C THR A 28 -6.07 -8.20 -15.42
N GLU A 29 -6.50 -6.99 -15.13
CA GLU A 29 -5.60 -5.88 -14.89
C GLU A 29 -4.66 -6.28 -13.76
N ARG A 30 -3.35 -6.30 -14.05
CA ARG A 30 -2.38 -6.68 -13.02
C ARG A 30 -2.39 -5.61 -11.95
N ALA A 31 -2.59 -6.03 -10.72
CA ALA A 31 -2.42 -5.14 -9.57
C ALA A 31 -1.02 -4.54 -9.59
N THR A 32 -0.95 -3.22 -9.46
CA THR A 32 0.31 -2.46 -9.42
C THR A 32 0.41 -1.64 -8.15
N VAL A 33 1.62 -1.36 -7.72
CA VAL A 33 1.90 -0.49 -6.58
C VAL A 33 1.85 0.95 -7.04
N THR A 34 0.80 1.66 -6.67
CA THR A 34 0.70 3.11 -6.87
C THR A 34 1.46 3.85 -5.77
N PRO A 35 1.80 5.15 -5.94
CA PRO A 35 2.39 5.95 -4.86
C PRO A 35 1.57 5.89 -3.57
N THR A 36 0.26 6.11 -3.63
CA THR A 36 -0.64 6.03 -2.47
C THR A 36 -0.54 4.68 -1.76
N ASN A 37 -0.57 3.57 -2.52
CA ASN A 37 -0.50 2.23 -1.95
C ASN A 37 0.85 1.95 -1.30
N ALA A 38 1.95 2.43 -1.90
CA ALA A 38 3.29 2.29 -1.34
C ALA A 38 3.42 3.04 -0.01
N TYR A 39 3.08 4.32 0.02
CA TYR A 39 3.12 5.13 1.25
C TYR A 39 2.23 4.54 2.33
N THR A 40 0.99 4.14 2.01
CA THR A 40 0.08 3.48 2.94
C THR A 40 0.67 2.18 3.51
N ALA A 41 1.31 1.36 2.67
CA ALA A 41 1.94 0.11 3.09
C ALA A 41 3.13 0.36 4.03
N ILE A 42 3.97 1.36 3.74
CA ILE A 42 5.12 1.75 4.55
C ILE A 42 4.65 2.25 5.93
N VAL A 43 3.64 3.11 5.97
CA VAL A 43 3.06 3.62 7.22
C VAL A 43 2.48 2.49 8.06
N ARG A 44 1.71 1.57 7.47
CA ARG A 44 1.17 0.40 8.17
C ARG A 44 2.28 -0.52 8.71
N TRP A 45 3.35 -0.65 7.96
CA TRP A 45 4.53 -1.40 8.41
C TRP A 45 5.17 -0.76 9.64
N GLU A 46 5.27 0.58 9.69
CA GLU A 46 5.78 1.29 10.86
C GLU A 46 4.82 1.16 12.05
N ILE A 47 3.52 1.36 11.86
CA ILE A 47 2.52 1.20 12.92
C ILE A 47 2.60 -0.19 13.57
N ALA A 48 2.74 -1.24 12.74
CA ALA A 48 2.79 -2.62 13.21
C ALA A 48 4.04 -2.96 14.05
N ARG A 49 5.09 -2.16 13.97
CA ARG A 49 6.35 -2.34 14.71
C ARG A 49 6.58 -1.32 15.81
N SER A 50 5.80 -0.23 15.81
CA SER A 50 5.87 0.78 16.86
C SER A 50 5.41 0.21 18.19
N GLU A 51 6.14 0.52 19.25
CA GLU A 51 5.69 0.19 20.61
C GLU A 51 4.51 1.10 20.97
N PRO A 52 3.47 0.56 21.64
CA PRO A 52 2.35 1.38 22.05
C PRO A 52 2.79 2.42 23.08
N VAL A 53 2.48 3.70 22.82
CA VAL A 53 2.66 4.79 23.76
C VAL A 53 1.40 4.88 24.62
N LEU A 54 1.58 5.03 25.92
CA LEU A 54 0.46 5.21 26.87
C LEU A 54 0.39 6.66 27.32
N ASP A 55 -0.82 7.20 27.37
CA ASP A 55 -1.10 8.50 27.97
C ASP A 55 -1.00 8.45 29.51
N ALA A 56 -1.17 9.59 30.18
CA ALA A 56 -1.13 9.70 31.64
C ALA A 56 -2.22 8.87 32.34
N ASP A 57 -3.30 8.52 31.64
CA ASP A 57 -4.44 7.74 32.12
C ASP A 57 -4.29 6.24 31.78
N GLY A 58 -3.22 5.87 31.06
CA GLY A 58 -2.91 4.49 30.67
C GLY A 58 -3.63 4.02 29.40
N ASN A 59 -4.20 4.92 28.61
CA ASN A 59 -4.77 4.58 27.32
C ASN A 59 -3.67 4.55 26.24
N VAL A 60 -3.86 3.70 25.23
CA VAL A 60 -2.95 3.68 24.08
C VAL A 60 -3.16 4.93 23.23
N GLU A 61 -2.13 5.72 23.07
CA GLU A 61 -2.12 6.85 22.13
C GLU A 61 -1.80 6.37 20.73
N ALA A 62 -2.43 7.01 19.72
CA ALA A 62 -2.08 6.78 18.33
C ALA A 62 -0.66 7.32 18.05
N PRO A 63 0.23 6.52 17.43
CA PRO A 63 1.59 6.99 17.13
C PRO A 63 1.55 8.16 16.16
N VAL A 64 2.48 9.11 16.33
CA VAL A 64 2.66 10.23 15.39
C VAL A 64 3.76 9.85 14.39
N ILE A 65 3.41 9.87 13.11
CA ILE A 65 4.34 9.52 12.03
C ILE A 65 4.49 10.72 11.10
N TYR A 66 5.71 11.25 11.02
CA TYR A 66 6.09 12.26 10.06
C TYR A 66 6.62 11.61 8.79
N ILE A 67 6.23 12.10 7.64
CA ILE A 67 6.65 11.59 6.34
C ILE A 67 7.24 12.73 5.52
N ALA A 68 8.45 12.52 4.99
CA ALA A 68 9.07 13.44 4.06
C ALA A 68 9.74 12.67 2.91
N ALA A 69 9.93 13.32 1.77
CA ALA A 69 10.75 12.79 0.70
C ALA A 69 12.23 12.95 1.05
N ALA A 70 13.01 11.88 0.92
CA ALA A 70 14.44 11.90 1.24
C ALA A 70 15.23 12.83 0.31
N SER A 71 14.77 13.03 -0.92
CA SER A 71 15.34 13.98 -1.90
C SER A 71 15.04 15.44 -1.62
N GLY A 72 14.26 15.77 -0.57
CA GLY A 72 13.83 17.13 -0.27
C GLY A 72 12.74 17.66 -1.21
N GLY A 73 11.87 16.78 -1.71
CA GLY A 73 10.70 17.14 -2.52
C GLY A 73 9.41 17.08 -1.71
N THR A 74 8.35 17.65 -2.27
CA THR A 74 7.00 17.56 -1.71
C THR A 74 6.29 16.31 -2.21
N VAL A 75 5.72 15.52 -1.31
CA VAL A 75 4.81 14.43 -1.69
C VAL A 75 3.54 15.02 -2.30
N ASP A 76 3.05 14.45 -3.39
CA ASP A 76 1.81 14.94 -4.04
C ASP A 76 0.65 15.02 -3.05
N VAL A 77 -0.08 16.14 -3.06
CA VAL A 77 -1.13 16.44 -2.09
C VAL A 77 -2.28 15.43 -2.12
N ARG A 78 -2.55 14.80 -3.27
CA ARG A 78 -3.57 13.74 -3.37
C ARG A 78 -3.08 12.47 -2.69
N VAL A 79 -1.80 12.12 -2.91
CA VAL A 79 -1.18 10.98 -2.21
C VAL A 79 -1.24 11.21 -0.70
N GLN A 80 -0.90 12.42 -0.21
CA GLN A 80 -1.00 12.77 1.20
C GLN A 80 -2.43 12.55 1.74
N ALA A 81 -3.44 13.12 1.08
CA ALA A 81 -4.84 13.01 1.50
C ALA A 81 -5.33 11.56 1.51
N ASP A 82 -5.00 10.79 0.48
CA ASP A 82 -5.40 9.39 0.36
C ASP A 82 -4.71 8.51 1.42
N VAL A 83 -3.43 8.75 1.71
CA VAL A 83 -2.69 8.03 2.77
C VAL A 83 -3.32 8.30 4.13
N VAL A 84 -3.57 9.55 4.47
CA VAL A 84 -4.24 9.92 5.74
C VAL A 84 -5.60 9.22 5.84
N SER A 85 -6.40 9.25 4.78
CA SER A 85 -7.70 8.57 4.74
C SER A 85 -7.60 7.05 4.90
N ASN A 86 -6.55 6.43 4.32
CA ASN A 86 -6.35 4.97 4.37
C ASN A 86 -5.82 4.47 5.72
N ILE A 87 -5.18 5.34 6.51
CA ILE A 87 -4.66 5.00 7.84
C ILE A 87 -5.71 5.22 8.92
N ASP A 88 -6.65 6.16 8.67
CA ASP A 88 -7.73 6.48 9.60
C ASP A 88 -7.18 6.84 11.00
N ASP A 89 -7.81 6.38 12.07
CA ASP A 89 -7.41 6.67 13.46
C ASP A 89 -6.24 5.79 13.98
N ALA A 90 -5.64 4.94 13.12
CA ALA A 90 -4.55 4.05 13.53
C ALA A 90 -3.23 4.78 13.86
N ALA A 91 -3.02 5.97 13.29
CA ALA A 91 -1.89 6.84 13.56
C ALA A 91 -2.20 8.29 13.18
N VAL A 92 -1.48 9.24 13.77
CA VAL A 92 -1.50 10.64 13.34
C VAL A 92 -0.42 10.84 12.27
N ILE A 93 -0.82 11.04 11.02
CA ILE A 93 0.11 11.22 9.91
C ILE A 93 0.33 12.69 9.62
N ARG A 94 1.58 13.10 9.52
CA ARG A 94 2.01 14.46 9.18
C ARG A 94 3.01 14.43 8.04
N PHE A 95 2.70 15.09 6.94
CA PHE A 95 3.65 15.27 5.84
C PHE A 95 4.46 16.55 6.07
N SER A 96 5.75 16.50 5.78
CA SER A 96 6.65 17.64 5.87
C SER A 96 7.49 17.77 4.59
N ASP A 97 7.68 18.99 4.11
CA ASP A 97 8.55 19.28 2.97
C ASP A 97 10.02 19.37 3.40
N ASP A 98 10.29 19.68 4.68
CA ASP A 98 11.63 19.66 5.27
C ASP A 98 11.61 18.72 6.49
N ALA A 99 12.47 17.72 6.45
CA ALA A 99 12.64 16.76 7.54
C ALA A 99 12.99 17.42 8.89
N ARG A 100 13.64 18.59 8.86
CA ARG A 100 13.98 19.36 10.07
C ARG A 100 12.75 19.89 10.80
N ASP A 101 11.68 20.20 10.08
CA ASP A 101 10.43 20.67 10.68
C ASP A 101 9.79 19.65 11.64
N ALA A 102 10.14 18.37 11.49
CA ALA A 102 9.67 17.30 12.36
C ALA A 102 10.54 17.07 13.60
N ARG A 103 11.67 17.79 13.76
CA ARG A 103 12.63 17.58 14.84
C ARG A 103 12.57 18.67 15.89
N GLU A 104 13.00 18.35 17.09
CA GLU A 104 13.28 19.28 18.19
C GLU A 104 14.77 19.68 18.13
N GLU A 105 15.17 20.50 17.15
CA GLU A 105 16.58 20.87 16.90
C GLU A 105 17.25 21.59 18.08
N GLU A 106 16.47 22.08 19.05
CA GLU A 106 16.99 22.73 20.26
C GLU A 106 17.49 21.74 21.32
N LEU A 107 17.18 20.45 21.16
CA LEU A 107 17.59 19.38 22.07
C LEU A 107 18.82 18.63 21.53
N ASP A 108 19.74 18.25 22.43
CA ASP A 108 21.03 17.63 22.06
C ASP A 108 20.93 16.40 21.16
N ASN A 109 19.85 15.62 21.27
CA ASN A 109 19.63 14.41 20.49
C ASN A 109 18.61 14.58 19.35
N GLU A 110 18.15 15.81 19.11
CA GLU A 110 17.21 16.20 18.05
C GLU A 110 16.06 15.18 17.86
N PRO A 111 15.29 14.86 18.91
CA PRO A 111 14.23 13.86 18.78
C PRO A 111 13.12 14.35 17.83
N VAL A 112 12.35 13.42 17.28
CA VAL A 112 11.14 13.76 16.53
C VAL A 112 10.11 14.35 17.48
N LYS A 113 9.42 15.42 17.05
CA LYS A 113 8.35 16.07 17.80
C LYS A 113 7.25 15.08 18.18
N ASP A 114 6.53 15.38 19.24
CA ASP A 114 5.41 14.57 19.74
C ASP A 114 5.78 13.10 20.05
N ASN A 115 7.03 12.81 20.42
CA ASN A 115 7.56 11.45 20.57
C ASN A 115 7.29 10.56 19.35
N GLY A 116 7.21 11.17 18.17
CA GLY A 116 6.88 10.51 16.94
C GLY A 116 8.06 9.78 16.29
N VAL A 117 7.81 9.26 15.12
CA VAL A 117 8.82 8.73 14.21
C VAL A 117 8.77 9.48 12.89
N MET A 118 9.92 9.74 12.29
CA MET A 118 10.01 10.31 10.95
C MET A 118 10.46 9.25 9.97
N ILE A 119 9.78 9.17 8.84
CA ILE A 119 10.12 8.29 7.73
C ILE A 119 10.48 9.15 6.52
N LEU A 120 11.74 9.10 6.12
CA LEU A 120 12.20 9.67 4.86
C LEU A 120 12.10 8.58 3.80
N ILE A 121 11.39 8.84 2.72
CA ILE A 121 11.16 7.87 1.65
C ILE A 121 11.89 8.34 0.41
N ASP A 122 12.81 7.49 -0.11
CA ASP A 122 13.45 7.72 -1.40
C ASP A 122 12.46 7.55 -2.56
N GLU A 123 12.79 8.14 -3.71
CA GLU A 123 12.03 7.93 -4.94
C GLU A 123 12.03 6.45 -5.32
N PHE A 124 10.90 5.95 -5.75
CA PHE A 124 10.73 4.61 -6.30
C PHE A 124 9.92 4.66 -7.59
N GLU A 125 10.08 3.65 -8.45
CA GLU A 125 9.32 3.53 -9.69
C GLU A 125 7.96 2.88 -9.39
N PRO A 126 6.82 3.62 -9.49
CA PRO A 126 5.49 3.08 -9.29
C PRO A 126 5.03 2.20 -10.46
N ASP A 127 3.78 1.74 -10.41
CA ASP A 127 3.07 0.99 -11.46
C ASP A 127 3.67 -0.38 -11.81
N GLN A 128 4.43 -0.94 -10.88
CA GLN A 128 4.93 -2.32 -10.92
C GLN A 128 4.17 -3.19 -9.92
N ALA A 129 4.13 -4.51 -10.17
CA ALA A 129 3.52 -5.46 -9.24
C ALA A 129 4.27 -5.53 -7.88
N LYS A 130 5.55 -5.17 -7.90
CA LYS A 130 6.42 -5.08 -6.73
C LYS A 130 7.39 -3.91 -6.94
N VAL A 131 7.56 -3.09 -5.91
CA VAL A 131 8.55 -2.00 -5.88
C VAL A 131 9.49 -2.18 -4.71
N GLU A 132 10.70 -1.66 -4.86
CA GLU A 132 11.66 -1.50 -3.79
C GLU A 132 11.66 -0.03 -3.35
N ALA A 133 11.43 0.19 -2.06
CA ALA A 133 11.49 1.51 -1.45
C ALA A 133 12.59 1.54 -0.39
N ARG A 134 13.56 2.42 -0.56
CA ARG A 134 14.51 2.73 0.51
C ARG A 134 13.90 3.78 1.39
N ILE A 135 13.98 3.57 2.71
CA ILE A 135 13.53 4.53 3.70
C ILE A 135 14.62 4.76 4.74
N VAL A 136 14.61 5.95 5.35
CA VAL A 136 15.31 6.19 6.61
C VAL A 136 14.24 6.40 7.67
N ARG A 137 14.27 5.55 8.70
CA ARG A 137 13.48 5.69 9.90
C ARG A 137 14.32 6.43 10.95
N TYR A 138 13.80 7.52 11.47
CA TYR A 138 14.50 8.39 12.39
C TYR A 138 13.61 8.71 13.59
N GLN A 139 14.13 8.55 14.81
CA GLN A 139 13.50 9.00 16.04
C GLN A 139 14.38 10.05 16.77
N SER A 140 15.70 9.89 16.67
CA SER A 140 16.70 10.83 17.20
C SER A 140 18.03 10.61 16.47
N ILE A 141 19.05 11.40 16.76
CA ILE A 141 20.41 11.22 16.24
C ILE A 141 20.96 9.81 16.55
N ASP A 142 20.62 9.27 17.71
CA ASP A 142 21.11 7.95 18.16
C ASP A 142 20.24 6.78 17.67
N ASP A 143 19.08 7.08 17.08
CA ASP A 143 18.15 6.08 16.53
C ASP A 143 17.69 6.49 15.13
N ASP A 144 18.60 6.34 14.18
CA ASP A 144 18.34 6.42 12.75
C ASP A 144 18.74 5.10 12.08
N ASN A 145 17.87 4.59 11.24
CA ASN A 145 18.09 3.33 10.56
C ASN A 145 17.56 3.38 9.13
N ALA A 146 18.41 3.00 8.17
CA ALA A 146 18.00 2.85 6.80
C ALA A 146 17.45 1.43 6.54
N TRP A 147 16.36 1.34 5.78
CA TRP A 147 15.72 0.08 5.43
C TRP A 147 15.46 0.00 3.93
N ILE A 148 15.52 -1.19 3.39
CA ILE A 148 15.03 -1.54 2.06
C ILE A 148 13.74 -2.33 2.26
N LEU A 149 12.63 -1.78 1.78
CA LEU A 149 11.31 -2.38 1.87
C LEU A 149 10.88 -2.87 0.49
N HIS A 150 10.44 -4.11 0.41
CA HIS A 150 9.78 -4.61 -0.79
C HIS A 150 8.27 -4.50 -0.61
N VAL A 151 7.64 -3.62 -1.37
CA VAL A 151 6.20 -3.41 -1.39
C VAL A 151 5.59 -4.17 -2.55
N THR A 152 4.59 -4.99 -2.28
CA THR A 152 3.93 -5.83 -3.28
C THR A 152 2.46 -5.48 -3.36
N ALA A 153 1.94 -5.33 -4.58
CA ALA A 153 0.53 -5.07 -4.82
C ALA A 153 -0.33 -6.30 -4.47
N THR A 154 -1.49 -6.06 -3.86
CA THR A 154 -2.46 -7.07 -3.46
C THR A 154 -3.86 -6.55 -3.78
N GLY A 155 -4.38 -6.85 -4.97
CA GLY A 155 -5.62 -6.23 -5.46
C GLY A 155 -5.48 -4.71 -5.55
N ASP A 156 -6.40 -3.98 -4.94
CA ASP A 156 -6.41 -2.51 -4.91
C ASP A 156 -5.54 -1.91 -3.80
N SER A 157 -4.76 -2.73 -3.09
CA SER A 157 -3.89 -2.32 -2.00
C SER A 157 -2.46 -2.80 -2.20
N ALA A 158 -1.56 -2.47 -1.27
CA ALA A 158 -0.22 -3.04 -1.22
C ALA A 158 0.19 -3.33 0.23
N ALA A 159 1.19 -4.18 0.38
CA ALA A 159 1.78 -4.51 1.67
C ALA A 159 3.30 -4.64 1.57
N VAL A 160 4.00 -4.36 2.66
CA VAL A 160 5.42 -4.66 2.78
C VAL A 160 5.58 -6.16 2.93
N SER A 161 6.16 -6.80 1.92
CA SER A 161 6.37 -8.25 1.88
C SER A 161 7.70 -8.69 2.52
N SER A 162 8.67 -7.80 2.55
CA SER A 162 9.93 -7.98 3.29
C SER A 162 10.58 -6.64 3.61
N ALA A 163 11.34 -6.60 4.69
CA ALA A 163 12.12 -5.45 5.14
C ALA A 163 13.51 -5.92 5.55
N THR A 164 14.54 -5.22 5.11
CA THR A 164 15.94 -5.52 5.42
C THR A 164 16.67 -4.24 5.80
N LEU A 165 17.46 -4.26 6.86
CA LEU A 165 18.34 -3.13 7.18
C LEU A 165 19.30 -2.90 6.00
N ALA A 166 19.38 -1.65 5.55
CA ALA A 166 20.37 -1.29 4.55
C ALA A 166 21.75 -1.26 5.23
N THR A 167 22.66 -2.08 4.74
CA THR A 167 24.08 -1.99 5.15
C THR A 167 24.74 -0.92 4.30
N GLU A 168 25.45 0.00 4.95
CA GLU A 168 26.33 0.97 4.27
C GLU A 168 27.43 0.27 3.47
#